data_57a87d6e9774df0bc7b405f3b5b2c6b5
#
_entry.id   57a87d6e9774df0bc7b405f3b5b2c6b5
#
_cell.length_a   1.000
_cell.length_b   1.000
_cell.length_c   1.000
_cell.angle_alpha   90.00
_cell.angle_beta   90.00
_cell.angle_gamma   90.00
#
_symmetry.space_group_name_H-M   'P 1'
#
loop_
_entity.id
_entity.type
_entity.pdbx_description
1 polymer ?
#
loop_
_entity_poly.entity_id
_entity_poly.type
_entity_poly.pdbx_seq_one_letter_code
_entity_poly.pdbx_strand_id
1 'polypeptide(L)'
;MNALELNYWLKAHWKLLVVIVVALFVLGQTIYQIVYPSSRLVPGVSVDGVPLGGMKYDEAADKLDGLYGELKLAIYFGENEAAFQEPKMKDVGIGVDNEARLDEITYPFWLRFVPGSIWWVPAASEPGEINYTYDKNKIAAYTTSKVGEDCNIEPQNATLKLVDSKLQLVPAVSGGQCDINELQRALSEVKPDSGGDNSVRIAIDETQAPVTDDIARDLAAKLNSRMAVPMPIKVDTETDTIPGRVVLSWLDFEADVPDNRLDNVASEFARLLVIVNQERMEDYLNQGLASKLVIEPGVSKVTTRDFTEISRTNGKNGRAIDMPRAAQSVAAYINGERDQAVGATKVVGPTTEYTRTYTPTSNGFAALLAQHDQDNPGTYSIAFTELSGVRNPRSATYRGDAQMQGGGIHAFYLAYTYIMEKAAGVARPVDDIAGGTNAADCFDDMLQKFDYACRLGFYDYFGYATLTKRAAEIGLTNTVFAGEETRTSANDLQKLFVGLYKNQIARAEGGQEILSTLRSTRASEGIPAGVPSGTITHVIGESDDIRSDAGIIYSTNKGAYALSVLAQGAEWDDIKNLVQKIEALKSKDVPKDAT
;
A
#
# COMPACT_ATOMS: atom_id res chain seq x y z
N MET A 1 -6.22 68.29 49.35
CA MET A 1 -6.72 68.93 48.11
C MET A 1 -8.07 68.30 47.82
N ASN A 2 -9.17 69.02 47.91
CA ASN A 2 -10.52 68.50 47.64
C ASN A 2 -10.69 68.33 46.11
N ALA A 3 -11.55 67.41 45.68
CA ALA A 3 -11.77 67.11 44.24
C ALA A 3 -12.10 68.35 43.37
N LEU A 4 -12.73 69.40 44.02
CA LEU A 4 -12.99 70.69 43.39
C LEU A 4 -11.73 71.54 43.17
N GLU A 5 -10.80 71.58 44.10
CA GLU A 5 -9.50 72.27 43.96
C GLU A 5 -8.60 71.61 42.94
N LEU A 6 -8.62 70.26 42.88
CA LEU A 6 -7.87 69.50 41.87
C LEU A 6 -8.38 69.82 40.46
N ASN A 7 -9.72 69.92 40.28
CA ASN A 7 -10.34 70.21 38.98
C ASN A 7 -10.06 71.66 38.50
N TYR A 8 -10.00 72.61 39.45
CA TYR A 8 -9.64 74.00 39.15
C TYR A 8 -8.16 74.15 38.82
N TRP A 9 -7.28 73.47 39.54
CA TRP A 9 -5.85 73.43 39.30
C TRP A 9 -5.53 72.76 37.97
N LEU A 10 -6.20 71.65 37.65
CA LEU A 10 -6.08 70.94 36.35
C LEU A 10 -6.51 71.85 35.19
N LYS A 11 -7.61 72.58 35.31
CA LYS A 11 -8.06 73.53 34.28
C LYS A 11 -7.13 74.74 34.13
N ALA A 12 -6.51 75.20 35.17
CA ALA A 12 -5.54 76.30 35.10
C ALA A 12 -4.19 75.90 34.48
N HIS A 13 -3.78 74.64 34.68
CA HIS A 13 -2.47 74.15 34.30
C HIS A 13 -2.48 73.13 33.19
N TRP A 14 -3.64 72.89 32.52
CA TRP A 14 -3.78 71.85 31.53
C TRP A 14 -2.74 71.93 30.38
N LYS A 15 -2.42 73.17 29.94
CA LYS A 15 -1.39 73.38 28.91
C LYS A 15 0.00 72.95 29.39
N LEU A 16 0.31 73.20 30.66
CA LEU A 16 1.59 72.78 31.26
C LEU A 16 1.61 71.24 31.41
N LEU A 17 0.50 70.63 31.84
CA LEU A 17 0.39 69.18 31.92
C LEU A 17 0.52 68.50 30.58
N VAL A 18 -0.08 69.05 29.52
CA VAL A 18 0.09 68.56 28.15
C VAL A 18 1.54 68.64 27.72
N VAL A 19 2.21 69.79 27.99
CA VAL A 19 3.64 69.94 27.67
C VAL A 19 4.48 68.92 28.42
N ILE A 20 4.23 68.69 29.71
CA ILE A 20 4.95 67.69 30.53
C ILE A 20 4.70 66.28 29.98
N VAL A 21 3.46 65.93 29.66
CA VAL A 21 3.11 64.62 29.10
C VAL A 21 3.80 64.41 27.73
N VAL A 22 3.78 65.43 26.86
CA VAL A 22 4.47 65.38 25.58
C VAL A 22 6.00 65.26 25.77
N ALA A 23 6.56 66.05 26.71
CA ALA A 23 7.99 65.97 27.02
C ALA A 23 8.40 64.60 27.57
N LEU A 24 7.60 64.00 28.46
CA LEU A 24 7.79 62.67 29.00
C LEU A 24 7.64 61.59 27.90
N PHE A 25 6.69 61.78 27.01
CA PHE A 25 6.50 60.88 25.85
C PHE A 25 7.70 60.93 24.92
N VAL A 26 8.16 62.16 24.56
CA VAL A 26 9.34 62.34 23.70
C VAL A 26 10.61 61.78 24.35
N LEU A 27 10.78 62.02 25.67
CA LEU A 27 11.89 61.47 26.43
C LEU A 27 11.84 59.94 26.46
N GLY A 28 10.65 59.36 26.72
CA GLY A 28 10.43 57.93 26.74
C GLY A 28 10.73 57.28 25.36
N GLN A 29 10.27 57.91 24.27
CA GLN A 29 10.58 57.48 22.91
C GLN A 29 12.11 57.57 22.63
N THR A 30 12.74 58.63 23.04
CA THR A 30 14.19 58.78 22.84
C THR A 30 15.01 57.74 23.61
N ILE A 31 14.62 57.46 24.89
CA ILE A 31 15.24 56.40 25.68
C ILE A 31 15.04 55.04 24.99
N TYR A 32 13.80 54.73 24.54
CA TYR A 32 13.50 53.52 23.81
C TYR A 32 14.37 53.35 22.56
N GLN A 33 14.57 54.41 21.78
CA GLN A 33 15.40 54.40 20.58
C GLN A 33 16.89 54.18 20.89
N ILE A 34 17.42 54.81 21.98
CA ILE A 34 18.80 54.65 22.41
C ILE A 34 19.10 53.21 22.85
N VAL A 35 18.15 52.60 23.57
CA VAL A 35 18.27 51.23 24.13
C VAL A 35 17.91 50.15 23.09
N TYR A 36 17.30 50.53 21.96
CA TYR A 36 16.87 49.55 20.95
C TYR A 36 18.04 48.70 20.48
N PRO A 37 17.93 47.35 20.53
CA PRO A 37 19.04 46.44 20.22
C PRO A 37 19.56 46.62 18.79
N SER A 38 20.86 46.72 18.63
CA SER A 38 21.50 46.78 17.29
C SER A 38 21.45 45.46 16.53
N SER A 39 21.11 44.36 17.23
CA SER A 39 20.93 43.01 16.64
C SER A 39 19.54 42.78 16.05
N ARG A 40 18.67 43.80 16.04
CA ARG A 40 17.31 43.70 15.52
C ARG A 40 17.01 44.78 14.48
N LEU A 41 16.26 44.40 13.46
CA LEU A 41 15.70 45.34 12.49
C LEU A 41 14.74 46.32 13.18
N VAL A 42 14.80 47.58 12.81
CA VAL A 42 13.91 48.60 13.40
C VAL A 42 12.43 48.34 13.00
N PRO A 43 11.48 48.79 13.86
CA PRO A 43 10.06 48.63 13.55
C PRO A 43 9.71 49.24 12.18
N GLY A 44 8.85 48.54 11.42
CA GLY A 44 8.39 49.03 10.12
C GLY A 44 9.24 48.61 8.92
N VAL A 45 10.39 47.95 9.12
CA VAL A 45 11.13 47.36 8.00
C VAL A 45 10.33 46.27 7.34
N SER A 46 10.22 46.34 6.02
CA SER A 46 9.70 45.26 5.18
C SER A 46 10.58 45.12 3.95
N VAL A 47 10.85 43.90 3.54
CA VAL A 47 11.64 43.54 2.36
C VAL A 47 10.80 42.61 1.51
N ASP A 48 10.69 42.90 0.21
CA ASP A 48 9.91 42.10 -0.76
C ASP A 48 8.47 41.85 -0.31
N GLY A 49 7.86 42.85 0.36
CA GLY A 49 6.49 42.76 0.90
C GLY A 49 6.38 41.97 2.23
N VAL A 50 7.47 41.41 2.76
CA VAL A 50 7.48 40.67 4.02
C VAL A 50 7.80 41.63 5.19
N PRO A 51 6.92 41.78 6.19
CA PRO A 51 7.21 42.59 7.38
C PRO A 51 8.26 41.89 8.27
N LEU A 52 9.38 42.58 8.53
CA LEU A 52 10.54 42.04 9.26
C LEU A 52 10.87 42.89 10.50
N GLY A 53 10.21 44.01 10.70
CA GLY A 53 10.48 44.93 11.81
C GLY A 53 10.45 44.26 13.17
N GLY A 54 11.50 44.50 13.99
CA GLY A 54 11.65 43.93 15.32
C GLY A 54 12.27 42.53 15.37
N MET A 55 12.41 41.83 14.25
CA MET A 55 13.07 40.52 14.17
C MET A 55 14.60 40.71 14.31
N LYS A 56 15.31 39.67 14.73
CA LYS A 56 16.75 39.62 14.59
C LYS A 56 17.11 39.46 13.12
N TYR A 57 18.34 39.82 12.75
CA TYR A 57 18.79 39.71 11.36
C TYR A 57 18.80 38.29 10.85
N ASP A 58 19.22 37.30 11.68
CA ASP A 58 19.20 35.89 11.39
C ASP A 58 17.75 35.37 11.17
N GLU A 59 16.84 35.69 12.10
CA GLU A 59 15.43 35.31 12.01
C GLU A 59 14.74 35.92 10.77
N ALA A 60 15.12 37.13 10.39
CA ALA A 60 14.57 37.81 9.22
C ALA A 60 15.14 37.24 7.91
N ALA A 61 16.43 36.88 7.89
CA ALA A 61 17.06 36.19 6.77
C ALA A 61 16.40 34.82 6.52
N ASP A 62 16.29 34.00 7.58
CA ASP A 62 15.60 32.67 7.49
C ASP A 62 14.18 32.79 6.94
N LYS A 63 13.45 33.84 7.32
CA LYS A 63 12.09 34.08 6.83
C LYS A 63 12.06 34.43 5.33
N LEU A 64 13.01 35.25 4.87
CA LEU A 64 13.14 35.56 3.44
C LEU A 64 13.68 34.37 2.65
N ASP A 65 14.65 33.64 3.19
CA ASP A 65 15.15 32.39 2.58
C ASP A 65 14.05 31.38 2.39
N GLY A 66 13.14 31.26 3.39
CA GLY A 66 11.93 30.46 3.28
C GLY A 66 11.02 30.94 2.15
N LEU A 67 10.83 32.24 1.98
CA LEU A 67 10.01 32.80 0.88
C LEU A 67 10.60 32.43 -0.48
N TYR A 68 11.87 32.73 -0.70
CA TYR A 68 12.54 32.45 -1.97
C TYR A 68 12.71 30.96 -2.24
N GLY A 69 12.98 30.18 -1.20
CA GLY A 69 13.13 28.73 -1.30
C GLY A 69 11.84 27.97 -1.67
N GLU A 70 10.68 28.50 -1.29
CA GLU A 70 9.38 27.91 -1.62
C GLU A 70 8.85 28.33 -3.01
N LEU A 71 9.49 29.28 -3.70
CA LEU A 71 9.11 29.65 -5.06
C LEU A 71 9.28 28.45 -5.99
N LYS A 72 8.31 28.28 -6.87
CA LYS A 72 8.35 27.25 -7.92
C LYS A 72 9.16 27.75 -9.12
N LEU A 73 9.91 26.85 -9.72
CA LEU A 73 10.64 27.06 -10.96
C LEU A 73 10.07 26.17 -12.06
N ALA A 74 9.43 26.76 -13.06
CA ALA A 74 8.92 26.00 -14.20
C ALA A 74 10.08 25.72 -15.20
N ILE A 75 10.33 24.44 -15.46
CA ILE A 75 11.36 23.99 -16.41
C ILE A 75 10.67 23.56 -17.71
N TYR A 76 11.03 24.19 -18.83
CA TYR A 76 10.50 23.88 -20.15
C TYR A 76 11.61 23.34 -21.05
N PHE A 77 11.23 22.38 -21.90
CA PHE A 77 12.10 21.83 -22.92
C PHE A 77 11.53 22.12 -24.32
N GLY A 78 12.39 22.60 -25.22
CA GLY A 78 12.00 22.98 -26.57
C GLY A 78 10.89 24.05 -26.61
N GLU A 79 9.97 23.92 -27.52
CA GLU A 79 8.83 24.84 -27.69
C GLU A 79 7.57 24.42 -26.89
N ASN A 80 7.69 23.44 -25.98
CA ASN A 80 6.55 22.94 -25.21
C ASN A 80 5.93 24.06 -24.35
N GLU A 81 4.59 24.14 -24.37
CA GLU A 81 3.82 25.08 -23.54
C GLU A 81 3.63 24.58 -22.09
N ALA A 82 3.69 23.27 -21.88
CA ALA A 82 3.60 22.66 -20.56
C ALA A 82 4.97 22.54 -19.92
N ALA A 83 5.10 22.93 -18.65
CA ALA A 83 6.32 22.73 -17.90
C ALA A 83 6.58 21.22 -17.69
N PHE A 84 7.83 20.81 -17.91
CA PHE A 84 8.28 19.45 -17.64
C PHE A 84 8.24 19.13 -16.14
N GLN A 85 8.72 20.06 -15.31
CA GLN A 85 8.66 19.98 -13.85
C GLN A 85 8.55 21.38 -13.25
N GLU A 86 8.02 21.45 -12.03
CA GLU A 86 7.91 22.68 -11.25
C GLU A 86 8.47 22.45 -9.83
N PRO A 87 9.80 22.23 -9.69
CA PRO A 87 10.41 22.08 -8.36
C PRO A 87 10.42 23.40 -7.59
N LYS A 88 10.60 23.31 -6.28
CA LYS A 88 10.88 24.47 -5.46
C LYS A 88 12.35 24.89 -5.63
N MET A 89 12.63 26.19 -5.56
CA MET A 89 13.99 26.72 -5.70
C MET A 89 14.98 26.06 -4.74
N LYS A 90 14.61 25.86 -3.48
CA LYS A 90 15.44 25.20 -2.45
C LYS A 90 15.79 23.75 -2.81
N ASP A 91 14.90 23.03 -3.50
CA ASP A 91 15.08 21.63 -3.87
C ASP A 91 16.09 21.51 -5.03
N VAL A 92 16.15 22.54 -5.88
CA VAL A 92 17.14 22.68 -6.96
C VAL A 92 18.48 23.22 -6.44
N GLY A 93 18.48 23.92 -5.31
CA GLY A 93 19.69 24.53 -4.75
C GLY A 93 19.89 25.98 -5.19
N ILE A 94 18.81 26.68 -5.54
CA ILE A 94 18.81 28.10 -5.90
C ILE A 94 18.25 28.90 -4.73
N GLY A 95 18.90 29.97 -4.36
CA GLY A 95 18.50 30.79 -3.22
C GLY A 95 18.98 32.24 -3.35
N VAL A 96 18.82 33.01 -2.28
CA VAL A 96 19.25 34.40 -2.13
C VAL A 96 20.03 34.52 -0.83
N ASP A 97 21.13 35.24 -0.84
CA ASP A 97 21.84 35.61 0.39
C ASP A 97 21.14 36.82 1.05
N ASN A 98 20.14 36.50 1.87
CA ASN A 98 19.37 37.52 2.55
C ASN A 98 20.08 38.07 3.81
N GLU A 99 21.07 37.36 4.37
CA GLU A 99 21.85 37.84 5.51
C GLU A 99 22.67 39.06 5.11
N ALA A 100 23.48 38.93 4.05
CA ALA A 100 24.27 40.07 3.52
C ALA A 100 23.37 41.25 3.08
N ARG A 101 22.22 40.95 2.50
CA ARG A 101 21.25 41.94 2.03
C ARG A 101 20.60 42.73 3.19
N LEU A 102 20.31 42.08 4.30
CA LEU A 102 19.73 42.71 5.48
C LEU A 102 20.75 43.49 6.29
N ASP A 103 22.03 43.11 6.26
CA ASP A 103 23.11 43.81 6.96
C ASP A 103 23.30 45.24 6.45
N GLU A 104 22.88 45.56 5.24
CA GLU A 104 22.88 46.93 4.71
C GLU A 104 21.79 47.82 5.32
N ILE A 105 20.77 47.24 5.94
CA ILE A 105 19.72 47.98 6.63
C ILE A 105 20.19 48.37 8.01
N THR A 106 20.75 49.56 8.13
CA THR A 106 21.32 50.05 9.38
C THR A 106 20.48 51.15 10.03
N TYR A 107 20.50 51.17 11.35
CA TYR A 107 19.95 52.28 12.13
C TYR A 107 21.10 53.04 12.81
N PRO A 108 21.65 54.12 12.19
CA PRO A 108 22.81 54.83 12.67
C PRO A 108 22.62 55.34 14.09
N PHE A 109 23.70 55.22 14.91
CA PHE A 109 23.64 55.56 16.34
C PHE A 109 23.23 57.00 16.61
N TRP A 110 23.65 57.96 15.78
CA TRP A 110 23.31 59.38 15.95
C TRP A 110 21.82 59.68 15.73
N LEU A 111 21.13 58.89 14.88
CA LEU A 111 19.68 59.02 14.68
C LEU A 111 18.89 58.61 15.91
N ARG A 112 19.45 57.80 16.81
CA ARG A 112 18.80 57.39 18.05
C ARG A 112 18.51 58.53 19.01
N PHE A 113 19.18 59.67 18.82
CA PHE A 113 18.93 60.91 19.59
C PHE A 113 17.85 61.79 18.96
N VAL A 114 17.36 61.46 17.76
CA VAL A 114 16.30 62.21 17.08
C VAL A 114 14.95 61.57 17.41
N PRO A 115 14.08 62.25 18.18
CA PRO A 115 12.79 61.68 18.62
C PRO A 115 11.94 61.18 17.45
N GLY A 116 11.48 59.94 17.52
CA GLY A 116 10.62 59.31 16.52
C GLY A 116 11.37 58.77 15.30
N SER A 117 12.70 58.90 15.19
CA SER A 117 13.46 58.42 14.02
C SER A 117 13.33 56.95 13.74
N ILE A 118 13.12 56.13 14.76
CA ILE A 118 12.89 54.68 14.62
C ILE A 118 11.69 54.31 13.74
N TRP A 119 10.76 55.25 13.54
CA TRP A 119 9.54 55.02 12.76
C TRP A 119 9.62 55.53 11.32
N TRP A 120 10.53 56.45 11.00
CA TRP A 120 10.66 56.99 9.64
C TRP A 120 11.98 56.57 8.93
N VAL A 121 12.99 56.17 9.67
CA VAL A 121 14.23 55.63 9.06
C VAL A 121 13.99 54.37 8.23
N PRO A 122 13.12 53.45 8.63
CA PRO A 122 12.83 52.26 7.79
C PRO A 122 12.36 52.59 6.39
N ALA A 123 11.65 53.71 6.22
CA ALA A 123 11.18 54.15 4.90
C ALA A 123 12.30 54.70 4.01
N ALA A 124 13.46 55.03 4.60
CA ALA A 124 14.64 55.55 3.89
C ALA A 124 15.79 54.52 3.77
N SER A 125 15.64 53.38 4.44
CA SER A 125 16.64 52.30 4.41
C SER A 125 16.21 51.27 3.39
N GLU A 126 16.87 51.21 2.27
CA GLU A 126 16.66 50.17 1.27
C GLU A 126 17.50 48.93 1.64
N PRO A 127 16.98 47.72 1.38
CA PRO A 127 17.80 46.52 1.51
C PRO A 127 18.89 46.51 0.46
N GLY A 128 19.98 45.80 0.72
CA GLY A 128 21.07 45.62 -0.25
C GLY A 128 20.60 44.95 -1.54
N GLU A 129 21.47 44.97 -2.53
CA GLU A 129 21.21 44.27 -3.80
C GLU A 129 20.95 42.77 -3.58
N ILE A 130 20.14 42.18 -4.44
CA ILE A 130 19.83 40.75 -4.35
C ILE A 130 21.04 39.95 -4.84
N ASN A 131 21.70 39.26 -3.92
CA ASN A 131 22.77 38.32 -4.20
C ASN A 131 22.19 36.89 -4.33
N TYR A 132 22.21 36.35 -5.54
CA TYR A 132 21.73 35.01 -5.80
C TYR A 132 22.78 33.96 -5.43
N THR A 133 22.33 32.87 -4.82
CA THR A 133 23.21 31.77 -4.40
C THR A 133 22.83 30.50 -5.13
N TYR A 134 23.85 29.73 -5.53
CA TYR A 134 23.67 28.49 -6.30
C TYR A 134 24.50 27.37 -5.69
N ASP A 135 23.82 26.38 -5.12
CA ASP A 135 24.46 25.15 -4.65
C ASP A 135 24.69 24.20 -5.83
N LYS A 136 25.91 24.24 -6.37
CA LYS A 136 26.27 23.42 -7.53
C LYS A 136 26.07 21.92 -7.30
N ASN A 137 26.23 21.43 -6.06
CA ASN A 137 26.05 20.02 -5.74
C ASN A 137 24.58 19.63 -5.79
N LYS A 138 23.70 20.49 -5.26
CA LYS A 138 22.25 20.27 -5.33
C LYS A 138 21.74 20.37 -6.76
N ILE A 139 22.20 21.37 -7.55
CA ILE A 139 21.84 21.50 -8.97
C ILE A 139 22.26 20.24 -9.73
N ALA A 140 23.50 19.77 -9.56
CA ALA A 140 23.97 18.55 -10.21
C ALA A 140 23.18 17.31 -9.76
N ALA A 141 22.92 17.16 -8.46
CA ALA A 141 22.13 16.06 -7.93
C ALA A 141 20.69 16.08 -8.47
N TYR A 142 20.06 17.26 -8.51
CA TYR A 142 18.72 17.42 -9.05
C TYR A 142 18.66 17.04 -10.53
N THR A 143 19.56 17.60 -11.36
CA THR A 143 19.58 17.34 -12.81
C THR A 143 19.84 15.87 -13.10
N THR A 144 20.78 15.23 -12.41
CA THR A 144 21.07 13.79 -12.59
C THR A 144 19.90 12.91 -12.13
N SER A 145 19.28 13.19 -10.99
CA SER A 145 18.26 12.32 -10.40
C SER A 145 16.87 12.48 -11.02
N LYS A 146 16.56 13.65 -11.59
CA LYS A 146 15.22 13.99 -12.07
C LYS A 146 15.11 14.08 -13.59
N VAL A 147 16.21 14.38 -14.24
CA VAL A 147 16.25 14.54 -15.69
C VAL A 147 17.04 13.40 -16.35
N GLY A 148 17.96 12.76 -15.62
CA GLY A 148 18.78 11.65 -16.10
C GLY A 148 20.03 12.09 -16.84
N GLU A 149 20.92 11.12 -17.12
CA GLU A 149 22.22 11.41 -17.75
C GLU A 149 22.08 11.91 -19.19
N ASP A 150 21.11 11.38 -19.94
CA ASP A 150 20.93 11.69 -21.37
C ASP A 150 19.77 12.65 -21.64
N CYS A 151 19.05 13.14 -20.62
CA CYS A 151 17.92 14.07 -20.80
C CYS A 151 16.95 13.61 -21.90
N ASN A 152 16.64 12.32 -21.94
CA ASN A 152 15.73 11.77 -22.93
C ASN A 152 14.28 11.98 -22.48
N ILE A 153 13.57 12.85 -23.21
CA ILE A 153 12.18 13.20 -22.92
C ILE A 153 11.32 12.52 -23.97
N GLU A 154 10.49 11.57 -23.55
CA GLU A 154 9.55 10.92 -24.45
C GLU A 154 8.43 11.89 -24.85
N PRO A 155 8.14 12.00 -26.15
CA PRO A 155 7.04 12.84 -26.61
C PRO A 155 5.69 12.30 -26.10
N GLN A 156 4.80 13.18 -25.70
CA GLN A 156 3.44 12.84 -25.31
C GLN A 156 2.48 13.14 -26.46
N ASN A 157 1.72 12.14 -26.87
CA ASN A 157 0.74 12.27 -27.95
C ASN A 157 -0.40 13.21 -27.56
N ALA A 158 -0.90 13.97 -28.53
CA ALA A 158 -2.16 14.69 -28.38
C ALA A 158 -3.28 13.70 -28.07
N THR A 159 -4.21 14.11 -27.22
CA THR A 159 -5.41 13.31 -26.88
C THR A 159 -6.62 14.21 -26.71
N LEU A 160 -7.74 13.62 -26.33
CA LEU A 160 -9.00 14.34 -26.16
C LEU A 160 -9.55 14.13 -24.76
N LYS A 161 -10.17 15.16 -24.19
CA LYS A 161 -10.94 15.08 -22.94
C LYS A 161 -12.32 15.69 -23.10
N LEU A 162 -13.30 15.17 -22.38
CA LEU A 162 -14.65 15.72 -22.34
C LEU A 162 -14.72 16.88 -21.36
N VAL A 163 -15.05 18.07 -21.87
CA VAL A 163 -15.24 19.29 -21.08
C VAL A 163 -16.55 19.96 -21.57
N ASP A 164 -17.43 20.32 -20.67
CA ASP A 164 -18.70 20.97 -20.97
C ASP A 164 -19.51 20.30 -22.10
N SER A 165 -19.56 18.97 -22.06
CA SER A 165 -20.27 18.12 -23.04
C SER A 165 -19.68 18.12 -24.46
N LYS A 166 -18.43 18.56 -24.63
CA LYS A 166 -17.68 18.52 -25.90
C LYS A 166 -16.29 17.97 -25.67
N LEU A 167 -15.77 17.27 -26.67
CA LEU A 167 -14.38 16.87 -26.68
C LEU A 167 -13.49 18.05 -26.98
N GLN A 168 -12.51 18.28 -26.15
CA GLN A 168 -11.49 19.31 -26.30
C GLN A 168 -10.12 18.66 -26.41
N LEU A 169 -9.24 19.31 -27.18
CA LEU A 169 -7.85 18.92 -27.34
C LEU A 169 -7.10 18.97 -26.01
N VAL A 170 -6.33 17.94 -25.74
CA VAL A 170 -5.19 17.96 -24.83
C VAL A 170 -3.96 17.99 -25.73
N PRO A 171 -3.18 19.07 -25.76
CA PRO A 171 -2.09 19.24 -26.71
C PRO A 171 -1.02 18.17 -26.58
N ALA A 172 -0.37 17.87 -27.69
CA ALA A 172 0.85 17.07 -27.70
C ALA A 172 1.99 17.83 -27.00
N VAL A 173 2.90 17.08 -26.43
CA VAL A 173 4.15 17.63 -25.87
C VAL A 173 5.32 17.01 -26.66
N SER A 174 6.14 17.85 -27.27
CA SER A 174 7.35 17.40 -27.95
C SER A 174 8.32 16.80 -26.96
N GLY A 175 8.94 15.70 -27.35
CA GLY A 175 10.07 15.10 -26.64
C GLY A 175 11.40 15.55 -27.24
N GLY A 176 12.46 14.89 -26.86
CA GLY A 176 13.80 15.08 -27.43
C GLY A 176 14.91 14.84 -26.44
N GLN A 177 16.14 15.15 -26.87
CA GLN A 177 17.32 15.06 -26.03
C GLN A 177 17.80 16.45 -25.66
N CYS A 178 18.21 16.64 -24.41
CA CYS A 178 18.79 17.89 -23.94
C CYS A 178 20.22 17.70 -23.41
N ASP A 179 21.01 18.78 -23.40
CA ASP A 179 22.32 18.78 -22.77
C ASP A 179 22.17 19.11 -21.27
N ILE A 180 22.51 18.12 -20.42
CA ILE A 180 22.52 18.27 -18.96
C ILE A 180 23.40 19.44 -18.50
N ASN A 181 24.54 19.65 -19.16
CA ASN A 181 25.45 20.75 -18.79
C ASN A 181 24.80 22.10 -19.11
N GLU A 182 24.06 22.19 -20.20
CA GLU A 182 23.31 23.39 -20.54
C GLU A 182 22.19 23.64 -19.52
N LEU A 183 21.47 22.60 -19.11
CA LEU A 183 20.47 22.71 -18.06
C LEU A 183 21.09 23.18 -16.74
N GLN A 184 22.22 22.61 -16.30
CA GLN A 184 22.91 23.01 -15.07
C GLN A 184 23.37 24.48 -15.15
N ARG A 185 23.87 24.90 -16.31
CA ARG A 185 24.25 26.31 -16.52
C ARG A 185 23.05 27.23 -16.43
N ALA A 186 21.98 26.91 -17.13
CA ALA A 186 20.74 27.69 -17.14
C ALA A 186 20.12 27.79 -15.73
N LEU A 187 20.11 26.71 -14.96
CA LEU A 187 19.67 26.72 -13.57
C LEU A 187 20.55 27.61 -12.68
N SER A 188 21.86 27.68 -12.96
CA SER A 188 22.82 28.54 -12.23
C SER A 188 22.69 30.02 -12.61
N GLU A 189 21.88 30.37 -13.60
CA GLU A 189 21.64 31.75 -14.04
C GLU A 189 20.22 32.24 -13.66
N VAL A 190 19.37 31.37 -13.12
CA VAL A 190 18.02 31.72 -12.68
C VAL A 190 18.08 32.74 -11.55
N LYS A 191 17.32 33.80 -11.68
CA LYS A 191 17.18 34.86 -10.67
C LYS A 191 15.80 34.78 -10.03
N PRO A 192 15.67 34.18 -8.84
CA PRO A 192 14.39 34.10 -8.15
C PRO A 192 13.69 35.44 -8.02
N ASP A 193 12.44 35.51 -8.47
CA ASP A 193 11.59 36.70 -8.33
C ASP A 193 10.35 36.30 -7.52
N SER A 194 10.13 36.96 -6.38
CA SER A 194 9.00 36.70 -5.48
C SER A 194 7.64 37.16 -6.05
N GLY A 195 7.64 38.01 -7.05
CA GLY A 195 6.41 38.54 -7.69
C GLY A 195 6.26 38.19 -9.17
N GLY A 196 7.21 37.46 -9.76
CA GLY A 196 7.27 37.13 -11.16
C GLY A 196 7.16 35.65 -11.51
N ASP A 197 7.18 35.37 -12.79
CA ASP A 197 7.22 34.02 -13.34
C ASP A 197 8.67 33.50 -13.33
N ASN A 198 8.91 32.52 -12.50
CA ASN A 198 10.21 31.87 -12.44
C ASN A 198 10.22 30.68 -13.41
N SER A 199 10.89 30.84 -14.52
CA SER A 199 10.96 29.78 -15.54
C SER A 199 12.34 29.69 -16.18
N VAL A 200 12.66 28.52 -16.66
CA VAL A 200 13.84 28.24 -17.49
C VAL A 200 13.43 27.40 -18.68
N ARG A 201 13.91 27.75 -19.87
CA ARG A 201 13.64 27.01 -21.11
C ARG A 201 14.98 26.55 -21.70
N ILE A 202 15.07 25.26 -21.98
CA ILE A 202 16.25 24.61 -22.54
C ILE A 202 15.94 24.14 -23.95
N ALA A 203 16.81 24.41 -24.89
CA ALA A 203 16.72 23.85 -26.24
C ALA A 203 16.90 22.34 -26.20
N ILE A 204 16.14 21.62 -27.01
CA ILE A 204 16.27 20.18 -27.21
C ILE A 204 16.35 19.86 -28.69
N ASP A 205 16.99 18.75 -29.04
CA ASP A 205 16.83 18.13 -30.34
C ASP A 205 15.42 17.52 -30.37
N GLU A 206 14.48 18.29 -30.95
CA GLU A 206 13.06 18.07 -30.79
C GLU A 206 12.59 16.83 -31.53
N THR A 207 11.89 15.94 -30.82
CA THR A 207 11.16 14.81 -31.40
C THR A 207 9.66 15.10 -31.26
N GLN A 208 8.98 15.26 -32.38
CA GLN A 208 7.54 15.52 -32.37
C GLN A 208 6.75 14.28 -31.94
N ALA A 209 5.66 14.49 -31.23
CA ALA A 209 4.74 13.41 -30.90
C ALA A 209 4.09 12.86 -32.19
N PRO A 210 4.06 11.52 -32.36
CA PRO A 210 3.44 10.89 -33.53
C PRO A 210 1.99 11.30 -33.75
N VAL A 211 1.16 11.37 -32.68
CA VAL A 211 -0.20 11.90 -32.75
C VAL A 211 -0.16 13.40 -32.47
N THR A 212 -0.32 14.18 -33.51
CA THR A 212 -0.25 15.65 -33.46
C THR A 212 -1.56 16.28 -32.98
N ASP A 213 -1.50 17.56 -32.63
CA ASP A 213 -2.68 18.36 -32.27
C ASP A 213 -3.72 18.42 -33.38
N ASP A 214 -3.29 18.43 -34.64
CA ASP A 214 -4.20 18.49 -35.79
C ASP A 214 -4.99 17.18 -35.91
N ILE A 215 -4.34 16.01 -35.74
CA ILE A 215 -5.02 14.70 -35.73
C ILE A 215 -6.10 14.67 -34.64
N ALA A 216 -5.76 15.09 -33.43
CA ALA A 216 -6.70 15.09 -32.31
C ALA A 216 -7.83 16.15 -32.50
N ARG A 217 -7.49 17.31 -33.02
CA ARG A 217 -8.49 18.41 -33.30
C ARG A 217 -9.48 17.98 -34.37
N ASP A 218 -9.02 17.35 -35.45
CA ASP A 218 -9.90 16.87 -36.54
C ASP A 218 -10.82 15.76 -36.02
N LEU A 219 -10.29 14.83 -35.21
CA LEU A 219 -11.11 13.82 -34.59
C LEU A 219 -12.14 14.40 -33.63
N ALA A 220 -11.76 15.39 -32.79
CA ALA A 220 -12.68 16.09 -31.90
C ALA A 220 -13.81 16.79 -32.67
N ALA A 221 -13.48 17.49 -33.77
CA ALA A 221 -14.46 18.17 -34.60
C ALA A 221 -15.45 17.16 -35.22
N LYS A 222 -14.98 16.05 -35.77
CA LYS A 222 -15.80 14.96 -36.31
C LYS A 222 -16.73 14.37 -35.27
N LEU A 223 -16.20 14.00 -34.08
CA LEU A 223 -16.98 13.39 -33.02
C LEU A 223 -17.99 14.36 -32.42
N ASN A 224 -17.63 15.61 -32.16
CA ASN A 224 -18.54 16.65 -31.65
C ASN A 224 -19.66 16.93 -32.64
N SER A 225 -19.37 16.98 -33.94
CA SER A 225 -20.38 17.15 -34.99
C SER A 225 -21.33 15.96 -35.07
N ARG A 226 -20.79 14.72 -35.03
CA ARG A 226 -21.60 13.50 -35.09
C ARG A 226 -22.50 13.37 -33.85
N MET A 227 -22.02 13.75 -32.68
CA MET A 227 -22.73 13.68 -31.40
C MET A 227 -23.58 14.96 -31.09
N ALA A 228 -23.66 15.90 -32.01
CA ALA A 228 -24.58 17.05 -31.88
C ALA A 228 -26.05 16.60 -31.87
N VAL A 229 -26.36 15.45 -32.42
CA VAL A 229 -27.68 14.80 -32.39
C VAL A 229 -27.68 13.57 -31.52
N PRO A 230 -28.79 13.21 -30.86
CA PRO A 230 -28.86 11.96 -30.09
C PRO A 230 -28.63 10.74 -30.98
N MET A 231 -27.87 9.76 -30.45
CA MET A 231 -27.61 8.51 -31.13
C MET A 231 -28.80 7.55 -31.00
N PRO A 232 -29.40 7.10 -32.13
CA PRO A 232 -30.40 6.05 -32.08
C PRO A 232 -29.74 4.71 -31.77
N ILE A 233 -30.33 3.95 -30.85
CA ILE A 233 -29.91 2.61 -30.52
C ILE A 233 -31.10 1.64 -30.57
N LYS A 234 -30.84 0.42 -31.04
CA LYS A 234 -31.80 -0.67 -31.03
C LYS A 234 -31.14 -1.89 -30.37
N VAL A 235 -31.78 -2.42 -29.32
CA VAL A 235 -31.36 -3.67 -28.68
C VAL A 235 -32.51 -4.67 -28.74
N ASP A 236 -32.35 -5.74 -29.48
CA ASP A 236 -33.39 -6.71 -29.85
C ASP A 236 -34.62 -5.97 -30.47
N THR A 237 -35.73 -5.90 -29.75
CA THR A 237 -36.96 -5.24 -30.18
C THR A 237 -37.12 -3.81 -29.64
N GLU A 238 -36.34 -3.45 -28.64
CA GLU A 238 -36.44 -2.14 -28.01
C GLU A 238 -35.57 -1.11 -28.72
N THR A 239 -36.08 0.10 -28.82
CA THR A 239 -35.37 1.25 -29.41
C THR A 239 -35.33 2.39 -28.43
N ASP A 240 -34.23 3.15 -28.44
CA ASP A 240 -34.03 4.34 -27.63
C ASP A 240 -33.15 5.36 -28.36
N THR A 241 -33.03 6.56 -27.80
CA THR A 241 -32.13 7.62 -28.29
C THR A 241 -31.25 8.11 -27.15
N ILE A 242 -29.93 8.03 -27.32
CA ILE A 242 -28.97 8.37 -26.30
C ILE A 242 -28.41 9.77 -26.58
N PRO A 243 -28.48 10.72 -25.63
CA PRO A 243 -27.89 12.04 -25.81
C PRO A 243 -26.42 11.95 -26.19
N GLY A 244 -25.99 12.73 -27.20
CA GLY A 244 -24.61 12.67 -27.70
C GLY A 244 -23.56 12.92 -26.64
N ARG A 245 -23.81 13.82 -25.67
CA ARG A 245 -22.93 14.05 -24.51
C ARG A 245 -22.67 12.78 -23.67
N VAL A 246 -23.67 11.91 -23.59
CA VAL A 246 -23.55 10.65 -22.87
C VAL A 246 -22.69 9.67 -23.65
N VAL A 247 -22.90 9.59 -24.97
CA VAL A 247 -22.05 8.78 -25.85
C VAL A 247 -20.59 9.23 -25.78
N LEU A 248 -20.35 10.56 -25.81
CA LEU A 248 -19.00 11.12 -25.68
C LEU A 248 -18.34 10.77 -24.32
N SER A 249 -19.11 10.63 -23.24
CA SER A 249 -18.58 10.24 -21.93
C SER A 249 -18.15 8.77 -21.85
N TRP A 250 -18.54 7.93 -22.78
CA TRP A 250 -18.12 6.54 -22.89
C TRP A 250 -16.80 6.35 -23.62
N LEU A 251 -16.26 7.42 -24.24
CA LEU A 251 -15.09 7.31 -25.10
C LEU A 251 -13.80 7.47 -24.30
N ASP A 252 -12.87 6.59 -24.59
CA ASP A 252 -11.47 6.68 -24.25
C ASP A 252 -10.67 6.80 -25.55
N PHE A 253 -9.47 7.39 -25.46
CA PHE A 253 -8.64 7.69 -26.62
C PHE A 253 -7.26 7.10 -26.40
N GLU A 254 -6.77 6.34 -27.39
CA GLU A 254 -5.47 5.69 -27.35
C GLU A 254 -4.70 5.99 -28.64
N ALA A 255 -3.41 6.32 -28.50
CA ALA A 255 -2.56 6.54 -29.66
C ALA A 255 -2.20 5.20 -30.33
N ASP A 256 -2.49 5.09 -31.61
CA ASP A 256 -2.05 3.98 -32.47
C ASP A 256 -0.91 4.46 -33.36
N VAL A 257 0.29 4.08 -32.97
CA VAL A 257 1.52 4.43 -33.70
C VAL A 257 2.11 3.13 -34.25
N PRO A 258 2.11 2.93 -35.57
CA PRO A 258 2.69 1.74 -36.19
C PRO A 258 4.17 1.59 -35.84
N ASP A 259 4.58 0.39 -35.44
CA ASP A 259 5.95 0.04 -35.06
C ASP A 259 6.86 -0.05 -36.28
N ASN A 260 7.04 1.04 -37.00
CA ASN A 260 7.95 1.13 -38.15
C ASN A 260 9.27 1.75 -37.71
N ARG A 261 10.25 0.90 -37.42
CA ARG A 261 11.65 1.23 -37.09
C ARG A 261 12.47 1.91 -38.20
N LEU A 262 11.82 2.50 -39.17
CA LEU A 262 12.49 3.28 -40.22
C LEU A 262 12.20 4.77 -39.96
N ASP A 263 13.26 5.47 -39.63
CA ASP A 263 13.34 6.86 -39.28
C ASP A 263 12.37 7.78 -40.07
N ASN A 264 11.63 8.63 -39.37
CA ASN A 264 10.81 9.76 -39.84
C ASN A 264 9.49 9.47 -40.58
N VAL A 265 8.98 8.23 -40.68
CA VAL A 265 7.70 7.92 -41.35
C VAL A 265 6.58 7.58 -40.36
N ALA A 266 6.89 7.47 -39.04
CA ALA A 266 5.91 7.07 -38.01
C ALA A 266 4.74 8.03 -37.87
N SER A 267 4.90 9.31 -38.17
CA SER A 267 3.83 10.32 -38.04
C SER A 267 2.79 10.28 -39.17
N GLU A 268 3.12 9.74 -40.33
CA GLU A 268 2.20 9.73 -41.46
C GLU A 268 1.04 8.72 -41.30
N PHE A 269 1.22 7.71 -40.43
CA PHE A 269 0.23 6.66 -40.16
C PHE A 269 -0.28 6.69 -38.70
N ALA A 270 0.20 7.61 -37.88
CA ALA A 270 -0.26 7.75 -36.51
C ALA A 270 -1.71 8.23 -36.47
N ARG A 271 -2.48 7.65 -35.59
CA ARG A 271 -3.89 8.02 -35.39
C ARG A 271 -4.28 7.91 -33.93
N LEU A 272 -5.35 8.57 -33.58
CA LEU A 272 -5.99 8.46 -32.28
C LEU A 272 -7.18 7.52 -32.38
N LEU A 273 -7.09 6.35 -31.75
CA LEU A 273 -8.17 5.37 -31.71
C LEU A 273 -9.25 5.81 -30.73
N VAL A 274 -10.49 5.54 -31.11
CA VAL A 274 -11.67 5.75 -30.27
C VAL A 274 -12.09 4.41 -29.70
N ILE A 275 -12.03 4.30 -28.37
CA ILE A 275 -12.41 3.09 -27.64
C ILE A 275 -13.71 3.39 -26.86
N VAL A 276 -14.70 2.52 -27.03
CA VAL A 276 -15.95 2.63 -26.25
C VAL A 276 -15.76 1.87 -24.94
N ASN A 277 -15.76 2.60 -23.84
CA ASN A 277 -15.69 2.06 -22.48
C ASN A 277 -16.98 1.32 -22.14
N GLN A 278 -16.88 0.00 -22.04
CA GLN A 278 -18.05 -0.88 -21.85
C GLN A 278 -18.71 -0.69 -20.48
N GLU A 279 -17.94 -0.44 -19.44
CA GLU A 279 -18.43 -0.24 -18.07
C GLU A 279 -19.30 1.03 -17.99
N ARG A 280 -18.77 2.16 -18.46
CA ARG A 280 -19.53 3.43 -18.50
C ARG A 280 -20.79 3.34 -19.37
N MET A 281 -20.72 2.59 -20.47
CA MET A 281 -21.87 2.33 -21.32
C MET A 281 -22.91 1.45 -20.61
N GLU A 282 -22.48 0.41 -19.90
CA GLU A 282 -23.32 -0.51 -19.15
C GLU A 282 -24.09 0.21 -18.04
N ASP A 283 -23.37 1.03 -17.25
CA ASP A 283 -23.97 1.84 -16.17
C ASP A 283 -25.14 2.69 -16.67
N TYR A 284 -24.98 3.31 -17.84
CA TYR A 284 -26.04 4.11 -18.42
C TYR A 284 -27.19 3.26 -18.96
N LEU A 285 -26.89 2.19 -19.70
CA LEU A 285 -27.92 1.34 -20.31
C LEU A 285 -28.73 0.59 -19.22
N ASN A 286 -28.10 0.26 -18.09
CA ASN A 286 -28.77 -0.38 -16.94
C ASN A 286 -29.84 0.52 -16.30
N GLN A 287 -29.72 1.83 -16.42
CA GLN A 287 -30.71 2.79 -15.90
C GLN A 287 -31.94 2.96 -16.82
N GLY A 288 -31.84 2.60 -18.10
CA GLY A 288 -32.88 2.80 -19.10
C GLY A 288 -33.33 1.51 -19.79
N LEU A 289 -32.69 1.17 -20.90
CA LEU A 289 -33.04 0.01 -21.75
C LEU A 289 -32.98 -1.32 -21.01
N ALA A 290 -32.05 -1.47 -20.07
CA ALA A 290 -31.86 -2.69 -19.31
C ALA A 290 -33.11 -3.05 -18.49
N SER A 291 -33.83 -2.07 -17.95
CA SER A 291 -35.04 -2.32 -17.16
C SER A 291 -36.11 -3.13 -17.89
N LYS A 292 -36.10 -3.10 -19.24
CA LYS A 292 -37.04 -3.83 -20.12
C LYS A 292 -36.48 -5.13 -20.66
N LEU A 293 -35.18 -5.26 -20.77
CA LEU A 293 -34.49 -6.34 -21.50
C LEU A 293 -33.73 -7.29 -20.58
N VAL A 294 -33.21 -6.80 -19.46
CA VAL A 294 -32.40 -7.59 -18.52
C VAL A 294 -33.34 -8.38 -17.61
N ILE A 295 -33.01 -9.64 -17.46
CA ILE A 295 -33.63 -10.57 -16.50
C ILE A 295 -32.52 -11.11 -15.65
N GLU A 296 -32.58 -10.86 -14.35
CA GLU A 296 -31.61 -11.39 -13.41
C GLU A 296 -31.57 -12.91 -13.45
N PRO A 297 -30.38 -13.53 -13.52
CA PRO A 297 -30.28 -14.98 -13.44
C PRO A 297 -30.73 -15.47 -12.05
N GLY A 298 -31.40 -16.57 -12.03
CA GLY A 298 -31.76 -17.25 -10.79
C GLY A 298 -30.54 -17.88 -10.11
N VAL A 299 -30.74 -18.42 -8.91
CA VAL A 299 -29.71 -19.14 -8.16
C VAL A 299 -29.99 -20.64 -8.23
N SER A 300 -29.01 -21.40 -8.74
CA SER A 300 -29.01 -22.87 -8.59
C SER A 300 -28.52 -23.21 -7.19
N LYS A 301 -29.30 -23.99 -6.44
CA LYS A 301 -28.94 -24.46 -5.11
C LYS A 301 -28.52 -25.93 -5.19
N VAL A 302 -27.27 -26.18 -4.78
CA VAL A 302 -26.68 -27.51 -4.79
C VAL A 302 -26.35 -27.91 -3.37
N THR A 303 -26.90 -29.02 -2.90
CA THR A 303 -26.52 -29.59 -1.62
C THR A 303 -25.58 -30.76 -1.86
N THR A 304 -24.42 -30.74 -1.21
CA THR A 304 -23.43 -31.83 -1.28
C THR A 304 -23.26 -32.49 0.09
N ARG A 305 -22.92 -33.78 0.07
CA ARG A 305 -22.48 -34.54 1.23
C ARG A 305 -21.16 -35.21 0.86
N ASP A 306 -20.08 -34.89 1.57
CA ASP A 306 -18.73 -35.40 1.30
C ASP A 306 -18.37 -35.26 -0.19
N PHE A 307 -18.60 -34.06 -0.77
CA PHE A 307 -18.51 -33.70 -2.19
C PHE A 307 -19.50 -34.38 -3.15
N THR A 308 -20.25 -35.38 -2.72
CA THR A 308 -21.28 -35.99 -3.56
C THR A 308 -22.52 -35.12 -3.59
N GLU A 309 -22.99 -34.77 -4.76
CA GLU A 309 -24.25 -34.05 -4.94
C GLU A 309 -25.41 -34.91 -4.51
N ILE A 310 -26.20 -34.45 -3.55
CA ILE A 310 -27.38 -35.14 -3.04
C ILE A 310 -28.69 -34.48 -3.45
N SER A 311 -28.68 -33.22 -3.77
CA SER A 311 -29.82 -32.53 -4.35
C SER A 311 -29.39 -31.30 -5.15
N ARG A 312 -30.15 -30.98 -6.17
CA ARG A 312 -29.99 -29.79 -7.00
C ARG A 312 -31.36 -29.17 -7.31
N THR A 313 -31.43 -27.86 -7.13
CA THR A 313 -32.49 -27.04 -7.68
C THR A 313 -31.89 -26.08 -8.67
N ASN A 314 -32.24 -26.19 -9.95
CA ASN A 314 -31.69 -25.34 -10.98
C ASN A 314 -32.31 -23.95 -10.95
N GLY A 315 -31.47 -22.92 -10.98
CA GLY A 315 -31.88 -21.54 -11.23
C GLY A 315 -32.32 -21.36 -12.68
N LYS A 316 -33.08 -20.33 -12.94
CA LYS A 316 -33.47 -19.96 -14.31
C LYS A 316 -32.34 -19.12 -14.93
N ASN A 317 -32.16 -19.30 -16.24
CA ASN A 317 -31.28 -18.40 -16.97
C ASN A 317 -31.80 -16.97 -16.91
N GLY A 318 -30.90 -16.03 -16.75
CA GLY A 318 -31.11 -14.61 -16.93
C GLY A 318 -30.85 -14.20 -18.37
N ARG A 319 -30.96 -12.90 -18.60
CA ARG A 319 -30.66 -12.25 -19.87
C ARG A 319 -30.02 -10.89 -19.59
N ALA A 320 -28.88 -10.62 -20.22
CA ALA A 320 -28.20 -9.33 -20.12
C ALA A 320 -27.90 -8.77 -21.51
N ILE A 321 -27.64 -7.49 -21.62
CA ILE A 321 -27.18 -6.89 -22.87
C ILE A 321 -25.78 -7.43 -23.18
N ASP A 322 -25.55 -7.80 -24.44
CA ASP A 322 -24.21 -8.18 -24.93
C ASP A 322 -23.37 -6.93 -25.14
N MET A 323 -22.70 -6.49 -24.06
CA MET A 323 -21.97 -5.22 -24.04
C MET A 323 -20.85 -5.15 -25.09
N PRO A 324 -20.00 -6.18 -25.29
CA PRO A 324 -18.99 -6.16 -26.35
C PRO A 324 -19.59 -5.90 -27.73
N ARG A 325 -20.69 -6.57 -28.07
CA ARG A 325 -21.39 -6.40 -29.37
C ARG A 325 -22.05 -5.02 -29.48
N ALA A 326 -22.64 -4.53 -28.41
CA ALA A 326 -23.22 -3.19 -28.37
C ALA A 326 -22.14 -2.12 -28.53
N ALA A 327 -21.01 -2.24 -27.83
CA ALA A 327 -19.88 -1.32 -27.93
C ALA A 327 -19.28 -1.26 -29.33
N GLN A 328 -19.10 -2.40 -29.99
CA GLN A 328 -18.65 -2.46 -31.40
C GLN A 328 -19.62 -1.72 -32.31
N SER A 329 -20.91 -1.89 -32.10
CA SER A 329 -21.92 -1.20 -32.92
C SER A 329 -21.99 0.30 -32.63
N VAL A 330 -21.77 0.74 -31.39
CA VAL A 330 -21.63 2.14 -31.02
C VAL A 330 -20.38 2.73 -31.69
N ALA A 331 -19.25 2.04 -31.68
CA ALA A 331 -18.03 2.46 -32.37
C ALA A 331 -18.27 2.62 -33.88
N ALA A 332 -18.94 1.65 -34.52
CA ALA A 332 -19.30 1.73 -35.93
C ALA A 332 -20.24 2.91 -36.26
N TYR A 333 -21.18 3.23 -35.36
CA TYR A 333 -22.00 4.44 -35.47
C TYR A 333 -21.16 5.71 -35.36
N ILE A 334 -20.28 5.80 -34.40
CA ILE A 334 -19.38 6.93 -34.16
C ILE A 334 -18.49 7.17 -35.37
N ASN A 335 -17.97 6.13 -35.99
CA ASN A 335 -17.12 6.19 -37.19
C ASN A 335 -17.90 6.54 -38.46
N GLY A 336 -19.25 6.58 -38.42
CA GLY A 336 -20.09 6.86 -39.59
C GLY A 336 -20.35 5.67 -40.50
N GLU A 337 -20.01 4.45 -40.05
CA GLU A 337 -20.24 3.20 -40.78
C GLU A 337 -21.70 2.74 -40.69
N ARG A 338 -22.45 3.29 -39.74
CA ARG A 338 -23.86 2.98 -39.49
C ARG A 338 -24.65 4.24 -39.10
N ASP A 339 -25.93 4.21 -39.37
CA ASP A 339 -26.87 5.30 -38.99
C ASP A 339 -27.53 5.02 -37.64
N GLN A 340 -27.43 3.82 -37.11
CA GLN A 340 -28.00 3.38 -35.82
C GLN A 340 -27.09 2.37 -35.14
N ALA A 341 -26.89 2.52 -33.82
CA ALA A 341 -26.27 1.50 -33.04
C ALA A 341 -27.22 0.29 -32.81
N VAL A 342 -26.69 -0.91 -32.89
CA VAL A 342 -27.48 -2.15 -32.74
C VAL A 342 -26.82 -3.04 -31.69
N GLY A 343 -27.56 -3.40 -30.66
CA GLY A 343 -27.20 -4.39 -29.65
C GLY A 343 -28.07 -5.63 -29.73
N ALA A 344 -27.70 -6.60 -28.95
CA ALA A 344 -28.50 -7.81 -28.69
C ALA A 344 -28.37 -8.19 -27.22
N THR A 345 -29.30 -8.99 -26.74
CA THR A 345 -29.15 -9.63 -25.42
C THR A 345 -28.48 -10.98 -25.55
N LYS A 346 -27.77 -11.38 -24.49
CA LYS A 346 -27.20 -12.73 -24.32
C LYS A 346 -27.80 -13.43 -23.11
N VAL A 347 -27.85 -14.75 -23.17
CA VAL A 347 -28.27 -15.56 -22.03
C VAL A 347 -27.18 -15.57 -20.98
N VAL A 348 -27.54 -15.33 -19.72
CA VAL A 348 -26.68 -15.42 -18.54
C VAL A 348 -27.14 -16.64 -17.72
N GLY A 349 -26.22 -17.59 -17.50
CA GLY A 349 -26.53 -18.77 -16.68
C GLY A 349 -26.77 -18.38 -15.22
N PRO A 350 -27.52 -19.24 -14.48
CA PRO A 350 -27.73 -19.05 -13.05
C PRO A 350 -26.41 -19.14 -12.27
N THR A 351 -26.29 -18.38 -11.22
CA THR A 351 -25.22 -18.57 -10.23
C THR A 351 -25.46 -19.84 -9.42
N THR A 352 -24.40 -20.43 -8.86
CA THR A 352 -24.56 -21.68 -8.06
C THR A 352 -24.19 -21.40 -6.61
N GLU A 353 -25.12 -21.69 -5.71
CA GLU A 353 -24.93 -21.63 -4.26
C GLU A 353 -24.81 -23.06 -3.73
N TYR A 354 -23.76 -23.34 -2.96
CA TYR A 354 -23.50 -24.65 -2.40
C TYR A 354 -23.84 -24.70 -0.91
N THR A 355 -24.66 -25.67 -0.51
CA THR A 355 -24.82 -26.08 0.87
C THR A 355 -24.01 -27.36 1.07
N ARG A 356 -22.87 -27.25 1.77
CA ARG A 356 -21.96 -28.38 1.99
C ARG A 356 -22.20 -29.02 3.34
N THR A 357 -22.34 -30.34 3.34
CA THR A 357 -22.49 -31.15 4.55
C THR A 357 -21.43 -32.23 4.57
N TYR A 358 -21.05 -32.67 5.77
CA TYR A 358 -20.02 -33.69 5.97
C TYR A 358 -20.56 -34.75 6.91
N THR A 359 -20.28 -36.02 6.59
CA THR A 359 -20.57 -37.14 7.49
C THR A 359 -19.52 -37.21 8.60
N PRO A 360 -19.88 -37.65 9.81
CA PRO A 360 -18.92 -37.89 10.89
C PRO A 360 -18.13 -39.19 10.67
N THR A 361 -17.51 -39.35 9.50
CA THR A 361 -16.70 -40.51 9.08
C THR A 361 -15.32 -40.01 8.62
N SER A 362 -14.35 -40.92 8.45
CA SER A 362 -13.06 -40.55 7.88
C SER A 362 -13.17 -39.84 6.51
N ASN A 363 -14.11 -40.31 5.67
CA ASN A 363 -14.37 -39.68 4.37
C ASN A 363 -14.93 -38.27 4.52
N GLY A 364 -15.84 -38.03 5.48
CA GLY A 364 -16.39 -36.71 5.73
C GLY A 364 -15.32 -35.73 6.29
N PHE A 365 -14.43 -36.20 7.16
CA PHE A 365 -13.28 -35.42 7.59
C PHE A 365 -12.34 -35.11 6.41
N ALA A 366 -12.02 -36.08 5.56
CA ALA A 366 -11.18 -35.84 4.39
C ALA A 366 -11.81 -34.81 3.45
N ALA A 367 -13.11 -34.85 3.22
CA ALA A 367 -13.84 -33.86 2.45
C ALA A 367 -13.82 -32.47 3.10
N LEU A 368 -13.97 -32.41 4.43
CA LEU A 368 -13.86 -31.15 5.18
C LEU A 368 -12.47 -30.51 5.04
N LEU A 369 -11.40 -31.32 5.19
CA LEU A 369 -10.02 -30.82 5.06
C LEU A 369 -9.75 -30.32 3.64
N ALA A 370 -10.18 -31.05 2.62
CA ALA A 370 -10.02 -30.65 1.22
C ALA A 370 -10.82 -29.38 0.88
N GLN A 371 -12.02 -29.23 1.45
CA GLN A 371 -12.83 -28.02 1.25
C GLN A 371 -12.23 -26.81 1.94
N HIS A 372 -11.55 -27.00 3.05
CA HIS A 372 -10.87 -25.92 3.75
C HIS A 372 -9.81 -25.26 2.85
N ASP A 373 -8.98 -26.03 2.14
CA ASP A 373 -7.99 -25.52 1.18
C ASP A 373 -8.65 -24.78 0.00
N GLN A 374 -9.84 -25.20 -0.43
CA GLN A 374 -10.56 -24.53 -1.52
C GLN A 374 -11.22 -23.21 -1.10
N ASP A 375 -11.65 -23.11 0.15
CA ASP A 375 -12.41 -21.96 0.67
C ASP A 375 -11.50 -20.85 1.23
N ASN A 376 -10.23 -21.14 1.51
CA ASN A 376 -9.31 -20.21 2.17
C ASN A 376 -8.07 -19.94 1.29
N PRO A 377 -7.45 -18.78 1.43
CA PRO A 377 -6.20 -18.47 0.73
C PRO A 377 -5.06 -19.38 1.20
N GLY A 378 -4.07 -19.56 0.35
CA GLY A 378 -2.87 -20.31 0.67
C GLY A 378 -2.88 -21.76 0.22
N THR A 379 -1.91 -22.50 0.73
CA THR A 379 -1.68 -23.92 0.44
C THR A 379 -1.56 -24.69 1.75
N TYR A 380 -2.27 -25.79 1.88
CA TYR A 380 -2.33 -26.55 3.12
C TYR A 380 -1.85 -27.99 2.95
N SER A 381 -1.20 -28.51 4.01
CA SER A 381 -0.99 -29.92 4.26
C SER A 381 -1.58 -30.22 5.64
N ILE A 382 -2.55 -31.11 5.72
CA ILE A 382 -3.34 -31.33 6.94
C ILE A 382 -3.44 -32.82 7.26
N ALA A 383 -3.29 -33.19 8.54
CA ALA A 383 -3.54 -34.53 9.03
C ALA A 383 -4.32 -34.49 10.36
N PHE A 384 -5.35 -35.31 10.43
CA PHE A 384 -6.24 -35.47 11.58
C PHE A 384 -6.31 -36.93 12.00
N THR A 385 -6.26 -37.22 13.30
CA THR A 385 -6.39 -38.59 13.85
C THR A 385 -7.03 -38.56 15.24
N GLU A 386 -8.13 -39.26 15.44
CA GLU A 386 -8.68 -39.48 16.77
C GLU A 386 -7.81 -40.43 17.57
N LEU A 387 -7.60 -40.11 18.84
CA LEU A 387 -6.71 -40.85 19.74
C LEU A 387 -7.48 -41.61 20.82
N SER A 388 -8.61 -41.04 21.26
CA SER A 388 -9.46 -41.65 22.31
C SER A 388 -10.89 -41.15 22.23
N GLY A 389 -11.77 -41.71 23.04
CA GLY A 389 -13.18 -41.29 23.16
C GLY A 389 -14.14 -41.92 22.15
N VAL A 390 -13.65 -42.70 21.20
CA VAL A 390 -14.47 -43.40 20.18
C VAL A 390 -14.02 -44.85 20.03
N ARG A 391 -14.98 -45.74 19.69
CA ARG A 391 -14.69 -47.16 19.51
C ARG A 391 -13.85 -47.43 18.26
N ASN A 392 -14.16 -46.72 17.16
CA ASN A 392 -13.47 -46.80 15.88
C ASN A 392 -12.87 -45.42 15.59
N PRO A 393 -11.60 -45.17 15.89
CA PRO A 393 -10.95 -43.88 15.66
C PRO A 393 -10.95 -43.52 14.17
N ARG A 394 -11.37 -42.29 13.85
CA ARG A 394 -11.38 -41.76 12.50
C ARG A 394 -10.06 -41.05 12.21
N SER A 395 -9.59 -41.11 10.98
CA SER A 395 -8.44 -40.35 10.50
C SER A 395 -8.70 -39.83 9.10
N ALA A 396 -8.10 -38.70 8.80
CA ALA A 396 -8.21 -38.09 7.49
C ALA A 396 -6.94 -37.26 7.21
N THR A 397 -6.58 -37.15 5.96
CA THR A 397 -5.46 -36.30 5.53
C THR A 397 -5.82 -35.58 4.24
N TYR A 398 -5.30 -34.38 4.08
CA TYR A 398 -5.32 -33.64 2.84
C TYR A 398 -3.90 -33.20 2.52
N ARG A 399 -3.35 -33.65 1.38
CA ARG A 399 -1.95 -33.44 0.99
C ARG A 399 -0.96 -33.77 2.11
N GLY A 400 -1.30 -34.76 2.95
CA GLY A 400 -0.62 -35.04 4.21
C GLY A 400 0.87 -35.36 4.08
N ASP A 401 1.32 -35.89 2.93
CA ASP A 401 2.74 -36.18 2.63
C ASP A 401 3.45 -35.04 1.86
N ALA A 402 2.75 -33.93 1.57
CA ALA A 402 3.38 -32.80 0.92
C ALA A 402 4.43 -32.15 1.84
N GLN A 403 5.65 -32.02 1.33
CA GLN A 403 6.72 -31.36 2.05
C GLN A 403 6.55 -29.84 1.99
N MET A 404 6.44 -29.19 3.13
CA MET A 404 6.33 -27.75 3.29
C MET A 404 7.36 -27.24 4.30
N GLN A 405 7.77 -25.99 4.18
CA GLN A 405 8.49 -25.31 5.25
C GLN A 405 7.56 -25.15 6.45
N GLY A 406 8.09 -25.37 7.64
CA GLY A 406 7.29 -25.39 8.86
C GLY A 406 7.38 -24.12 9.72
N GLY A 407 8.21 -23.14 9.34
CA GLY A 407 8.34 -21.87 10.07
C GLY A 407 8.80 -22.01 11.52
N GLY A 408 9.62 -23.00 11.83
CA GLY A 408 10.10 -23.25 13.22
C GLY A 408 9.45 -24.45 13.91
N ILE A 409 8.38 -25.06 13.36
CA ILE A 409 7.71 -26.24 13.92
C ILE A 409 8.67 -27.45 14.09
N HIS A 410 9.80 -27.42 13.38
CA HIS A 410 10.85 -28.44 13.47
C HIS A 410 11.50 -28.53 14.88
N ALA A 411 11.31 -27.53 15.75
CA ALA A 411 11.63 -27.60 17.17
C ALA A 411 11.10 -28.88 17.82
N PHE A 412 9.99 -29.42 17.36
CA PHE A 412 9.41 -30.66 17.84
C PHE A 412 10.29 -31.89 17.54
N TYR A 413 10.90 -31.94 16.37
CA TYR A 413 11.83 -33.00 16.01
C TYR A 413 13.16 -32.91 16.79
N LEU A 414 13.65 -31.69 17.05
CA LEU A 414 14.82 -31.44 17.88
C LEU A 414 14.57 -31.90 19.32
N ALA A 415 13.40 -31.57 19.87
CA ALA A 415 12.99 -32.02 21.20
C ALA A 415 12.91 -33.55 21.30
N TYR A 416 12.31 -34.21 20.30
CA TYR A 416 12.29 -35.67 20.23
C TYR A 416 13.72 -36.26 20.21
N THR A 417 14.59 -35.69 19.35
CA THR A 417 15.98 -36.15 19.27
C THR A 417 16.72 -35.95 20.59
N TYR A 418 16.54 -34.80 21.25
CA TYR A 418 17.14 -34.54 22.56
C TYR A 418 16.73 -35.60 23.60
N ILE A 419 15.45 -35.93 23.69
CA ILE A 419 14.95 -36.96 24.63
C ILE A 419 15.53 -38.34 24.31
N MET A 420 15.68 -38.68 23.04
CA MET A 420 16.27 -39.96 22.65
C MET A 420 17.77 -40.02 22.92
N GLU A 421 18.53 -38.95 22.65
CA GLU A 421 19.96 -38.86 22.93
C GLU A 421 20.25 -38.76 24.45
N LYS A 422 19.38 -38.09 25.21
CA LYS A 422 19.41 -38.04 26.67
C LYS A 422 19.20 -39.43 27.26
N ALA A 423 18.22 -40.19 26.76
CA ALA A 423 17.97 -41.57 27.19
C ALA A 423 19.12 -42.54 26.83
N ALA A 424 19.86 -42.26 25.76
CA ALA A 424 21.05 -43.00 25.36
C ALA A 424 22.33 -42.59 26.14
N GLY A 425 22.26 -41.54 26.97
CA GLY A 425 23.40 -41.01 27.73
C GLY A 425 24.38 -40.19 26.90
N VAL A 426 23.99 -39.79 25.67
CA VAL A 426 24.81 -38.99 24.77
C VAL A 426 24.63 -37.50 25.06
N ALA A 427 23.38 -37.02 25.20
CA ALA A 427 23.08 -35.65 25.58
C ALA A 427 22.85 -35.54 27.10
N ARG A 428 23.39 -34.50 27.73
CA ARG A 428 23.20 -34.24 29.15
C ARG A 428 22.44 -32.92 29.35
N PRO A 429 21.62 -32.82 30.40
CA PRO A 429 20.88 -31.57 30.68
C PRO A 429 21.74 -30.32 30.83
N VAL A 430 23.02 -30.51 31.25
CA VAL A 430 23.97 -29.41 31.52
C VAL A 430 24.86 -29.05 30.32
N ASP A 431 24.74 -29.77 29.20
CA ASP A 431 25.54 -29.47 28.01
C ASP A 431 25.17 -28.09 27.45
N ASP A 432 26.17 -27.28 27.11
CA ASP A 432 25.93 -25.94 26.51
C ASP A 432 25.41 -26.09 25.07
N ILE A 433 24.27 -25.51 24.81
CA ILE A 433 23.61 -25.56 23.48
C ILE A 433 23.71 -24.23 22.78
N ALA A 434 23.47 -23.12 23.51
CA ALA A 434 23.38 -21.80 22.88
C ALA A 434 24.00 -20.73 23.80
N GLY A 435 25.30 -20.49 23.64
CA GLY A 435 26.00 -19.36 24.25
C GLY A 435 25.87 -19.25 25.77
N GLY A 436 25.96 -20.40 26.49
CA GLY A 436 25.80 -20.50 27.93
C GLY A 436 24.43 -20.98 28.40
N THR A 437 23.46 -21.16 27.50
CA THR A 437 22.18 -21.80 27.81
C THR A 437 22.33 -23.32 27.69
N ASN A 438 22.03 -24.03 28.76
CA ASN A 438 22.18 -25.49 28.80
C ASN A 438 21.04 -26.22 28.05
N ALA A 439 21.22 -27.52 27.80
CA ALA A 439 20.31 -28.33 27.01
C ALA A 439 18.90 -28.43 27.62
N ALA A 440 18.78 -28.45 28.95
CA ALA A 440 17.49 -28.52 29.61
C ALA A 440 16.73 -27.20 29.44
N ASP A 441 17.38 -26.07 29.65
CA ASP A 441 16.77 -24.75 29.48
C ASP A 441 16.45 -24.48 27.99
N CYS A 442 17.35 -24.86 27.07
CA CYS A 442 17.09 -24.74 25.63
C CYS A 442 15.93 -25.62 25.14
N PHE A 443 15.77 -26.83 25.71
CA PHE A 443 14.62 -27.68 25.41
C PHE A 443 13.29 -26.99 25.77
N ASP A 444 13.22 -26.40 26.95
CA ASP A 444 12.05 -25.68 27.42
C ASP A 444 11.82 -24.38 26.61
N ASP A 445 12.86 -23.57 26.44
CA ASP A 445 12.78 -22.27 25.77
C ASP A 445 12.41 -22.41 24.30
N MET A 446 12.95 -23.39 23.60
CA MET A 446 12.63 -23.72 22.22
C MET A 446 11.14 -24.07 22.01
N LEU A 447 10.56 -24.84 22.95
CA LEU A 447 9.18 -25.32 22.82
C LEU A 447 8.14 -24.36 23.39
N GLN A 448 8.50 -23.59 24.44
CA GLN A 448 7.54 -22.69 25.10
C GLN A 448 7.62 -21.25 24.61
N LYS A 449 8.83 -20.77 24.26
CA LYS A 449 9.11 -19.38 23.90
C LYS A 449 9.56 -19.20 22.45
N PHE A 450 9.67 -20.31 21.68
CA PHE A 450 10.11 -20.33 20.27
C PHE A 450 11.55 -19.83 20.08
N ASP A 451 12.42 -20.09 21.07
CA ASP A 451 13.78 -19.57 21.07
C ASP A 451 14.58 -20.05 19.85
N TYR A 452 15.00 -19.08 19.03
CA TYR A 452 15.72 -19.31 17.80
C TYR A 452 17.14 -19.80 18.03
N ALA A 453 17.85 -19.23 19.01
CA ALA A 453 19.24 -19.59 19.30
C ALA A 453 19.33 -21.03 19.81
N CYS A 454 18.37 -21.45 20.64
CA CYS A 454 18.28 -22.84 21.12
C CYS A 454 17.97 -23.82 19.98
N ARG A 455 17.10 -23.44 19.01
CA ARG A 455 16.86 -24.29 17.82
C ARG A 455 18.14 -24.50 17.01
N LEU A 456 18.85 -23.42 16.67
CA LEU A 456 20.11 -23.52 15.94
C LEU A 456 21.16 -24.28 16.72
N GLY A 457 21.29 -24.03 18.02
CA GLY A 457 22.23 -24.72 18.89
C GLY A 457 22.02 -26.24 18.90
N PHE A 458 20.76 -26.71 18.93
CA PHE A 458 20.47 -28.14 18.81
C PHE A 458 20.78 -28.73 17.43
N TYR A 459 20.64 -27.95 16.34
CA TYR A 459 21.11 -28.38 15.02
C TYR A 459 22.63 -28.60 15.00
N ASP A 460 23.37 -27.68 15.58
CA ASP A 460 24.84 -27.75 15.65
C ASP A 460 25.29 -28.92 16.59
N TYR A 461 24.59 -29.06 17.71
CA TYR A 461 24.92 -30.10 18.72
C TYR A 461 24.67 -31.51 18.18
N PHE A 462 23.54 -31.79 17.55
CA PHE A 462 23.22 -33.14 17.05
C PHE A 462 23.78 -33.39 15.65
N GLY A 463 23.82 -32.42 14.79
CA GLY A 463 24.09 -32.52 13.36
C GLY A 463 22.97 -33.21 12.58
N TYR A 464 22.90 -32.92 11.29
CA TYR A 464 21.84 -33.43 10.42
C TYR A 464 21.79 -34.96 10.31
N ALA A 465 22.95 -35.63 10.43
CA ALA A 465 23.00 -37.09 10.35
C ALA A 465 22.27 -37.76 11.53
N THR A 466 22.41 -37.24 12.75
CA THR A 466 21.71 -37.75 13.94
C THR A 466 20.21 -37.49 13.82
N LEU A 467 19.82 -36.27 13.43
CA LEU A 467 18.41 -35.88 13.24
C LEU A 467 17.72 -36.77 12.19
N THR A 468 18.36 -36.95 11.03
CA THR A 468 17.86 -37.82 9.97
C THR A 468 17.73 -39.28 10.41
N LYS A 469 18.71 -39.79 11.14
CA LYS A 469 18.67 -41.14 11.72
C LYS A 469 17.48 -41.31 12.67
N ARG A 470 17.30 -40.39 13.62
CA ARG A 470 16.19 -40.46 14.59
C ARG A 470 14.83 -40.33 13.91
N ALA A 471 14.70 -39.47 12.88
CA ALA A 471 13.48 -39.37 12.08
C ALA A 471 13.18 -40.67 11.32
N ALA A 472 14.22 -41.31 10.72
CA ALA A 472 14.06 -42.55 9.97
C ALA A 472 13.65 -43.73 10.88
N GLU A 473 14.14 -43.80 12.12
CA GLU A 473 13.82 -44.84 13.09
C GLU A 473 12.32 -44.92 13.40
N ILE A 474 11.59 -43.79 13.27
CA ILE A 474 10.14 -43.72 13.50
C ILE A 474 9.34 -43.47 12.22
N GLY A 475 9.99 -43.62 11.06
CA GLY A 475 9.34 -43.59 9.75
C GLY A 475 8.90 -42.21 9.27
N LEU A 476 9.60 -41.13 9.67
CA LEU A 476 9.37 -39.79 9.13
C LEU A 476 10.10 -39.67 7.80
N THR A 477 9.44 -40.01 6.73
CA THR A 477 10.02 -40.11 5.38
C THR A 477 9.95 -38.82 4.57
N ASN A 478 9.12 -37.88 5.02
CA ASN A 478 8.88 -36.60 4.34
C ASN A 478 9.54 -35.42 5.06
N THR A 479 10.40 -35.68 6.05
CA THR A 479 11.12 -34.64 6.78
C THR A 479 12.57 -34.56 6.31
N VAL A 480 12.98 -33.35 5.88
CA VAL A 480 14.35 -33.04 5.42
C VAL A 480 14.91 -31.92 6.27
N PHE A 481 15.93 -32.21 7.05
CA PHE A 481 16.56 -31.25 7.94
C PHE A 481 17.54 -30.35 7.21
N ALA A 482 17.36 -29.04 7.33
CA ALA A 482 18.19 -28.01 6.71
C ALA A 482 18.17 -26.70 7.55
N GLY A 483 18.34 -26.82 8.87
CA GLY A 483 18.21 -25.68 9.79
C GLY A 483 16.80 -25.07 9.72
N GLU A 484 16.70 -23.78 9.63
CA GLU A 484 15.41 -23.07 9.52
C GLU A 484 14.67 -23.38 8.20
N GLU A 485 15.38 -23.85 7.17
CA GLU A 485 14.82 -24.30 5.90
C GLU A 485 14.27 -25.74 5.95
N THR A 486 14.20 -26.34 7.15
CA THR A 486 13.68 -27.70 7.34
C THR A 486 12.28 -27.81 6.76
N ARG A 487 12.08 -28.82 5.90
CA ARG A 487 10.78 -29.18 5.32
C ARG A 487 10.25 -30.44 5.98
N THR A 488 8.96 -30.44 6.22
CA THR A 488 8.27 -31.59 6.81
C THR A 488 6.87 -31.72 6.19
N SER A 489 6.13 -32.74 6.61
CA SER A 489 4.75 -32.99 6.18
C SER A 489 3.81 -33.10 7.38
N ALA A 490 2.52 -32.84 7.16
CA ALA A 490 1.52 -32.99 8.21
C ALA A 490 1.47 -34.45 8.73
N ASN A 491 1.66 -35.44 7.86
CA ASN A 491 1.69 -36.84 8.25
C ASN A 491 2.89 -37.17 9.13
N ASP A 492 4.06 -36.60 8.90
CA ASP A 492 5.23 -36.84 9.75
C ASP A 492 5.05 -36.21 11.14
N LEU A 493 4.55 -34.96 11.22
CA LEU A 493 4.17 -34.34 12.50
C LEU A 493 3.13 -35.18 13.24
N GLN A 494 2.13 -35.66 12.51
CA GLN A 494 1.05 -36.50 13.04
C GLN A 494 1.60 -37.80 13.62
N LYS A 495 2.51 -38.49 12.92
CA LYS A 495 3.16 -39.71 13.39
C LYS A 495 3.88 -39.48 14.71
N LEU A 496 4.62 -38.37 14.83
CA LEU A 496 5.35 -38.02 16.04
C LEU A 496 4.38 -37.79 17.22
N PHE A 497 3.32 -36.97 17.05
CA PHE A 497 2.33 -36.77 18.12
C PHE A 497 1.60 -38.02 18.52
N VAL A 498 1.14 -38.82 17.55
CA VAL A 498 0.44 -40.09 17.80
C VAL A 498 1.37 -41.10 18.50
N GLY A 499 2.62 -41.20 18.05
CA GLY A 499 3.62 -42.06 18.60
C GLY A 499 3.98 -41.74 20.07
N LEU A 500 4.12 -40.44 20.39
CA LEU A 500 4.33 -39.97 21.76
C LEU A 500 3.11 -40.22 22.64
N TYR A 501 1.92 -39.94 22.18
CA TYR A 501 0.67 -40.15 22.91
C TYR A 501 0.48 -41.64 23.28
N LYS A 502 0.82 -42.55 22.37
CA LYS A 502 0.70 -43.99 22.54
C LYS A 502 1.92 -44.64 23.22
N ASN A 503 2.94 -43.89 23.60
CA ASN A 503 4.24 -44.39 24.13
C ASN A 503 4.91 -45.42 23.20
N GLN A 504 4.83 -45.23 21.88
CA GLN A 504 5.36 -46.18 20.90
C GLN A 504 6.77 -45.84 20.41
N ILE A 505 7.17 -44.57 20.48
CA ILE A 505 8.43 -44.06 19.89
C ILE A 505 9.43 -43.52 20.92
N ALA A 506 9.00 -43.33 22.16
CA ALA A 506 9.84 -42.96 23.28
C ALA A 506 9.38 -43.69 24.54
N ARG A 507 10.23 -43.79 25.57
CA ARG A 507 9.79 -44.23 26.89
C ARG A 507 8.73 -43.27 27.42
N ALA A 508 7.78 -43.78 28.20
CA ALA A 508 6.64 -42.99 28.68
C ALA A 508 7.05 -41.67 29.37
N GLU A 509 8.11 -41.70 30.17
CA GLU A 509 8.65 -40.55 30.87
C GLU A 509 9.16 -39.48 29.92
N GLY A 510 9.96 -39.82 28.89
CA GLY A 510 10.48 -38.88 27.91
C GLY A 510 9.38 -38.35 26.98
N GLY A 511 8.42 -39.20 26.59
CA GLY A 511 7.25 -38.75 25.84
C GLY A 511 6.41 -37.75 26.63
N GLN A 512 6.19 -38.00 27.92
CA GLN A 512 5.45 -37.09 28.79
C GLN A 512 6.21 -35.77 29.04
N GLU A 513 7.54 -35.81 29.12
CA GLU A 513 8.38 -34.61 29.23
C GLU A 513 8.12 -33.67 28.04
N ILE A 514 8.19 -34.16 26.79
CA ILE A 514 7.89 -33.37 25.61
C ILE A 514 6.44 -32.82 25.66
N LEU A 515 5.45 -33.69 25.85
CA LEU A 515 4.03 -33.30 25.81
C LEU A 515 3.65 -32.34 26.94
N SER A 516 4.29 -32.42 28.12
CA SER A 516 4.06 -31.49 29.22
C SER A 516 4.67 -30.12 28.95
N THR A 517 5.88 -30.07 28.37
CA THR A 517 6.52 -28.80 27.98
C THR A 517 5.72 -28.09 26.89
N LEU A 518 5.25 -28.80 25.86
CA LEU A 518 4.40 -28.25 24.82
C LEU A 518 3.04 -27.73 25.32
N ARG A 519 2.54 -28.24 26.45
CA ARG A 519 1.32 -27.74 27.08
C ARG A 519 1.49 -26.35 27.67
N SER A 520 2.72 -25.97 27.97
CA SER A 520 3.08 -24.67 28.55
C SER A 520 3.51 -23.64 27.51
N THR A 521 3.30 -23.92 26.21
CA THR A 521 3.61 -22.98 25.14
C THR A 521 2.79 -21.69 25.27
N ARG A 522 3.38 -20.58 24.85
CA ARG A 522 2.77 -19.24 24.93
C ARG A 522 1.87 -18.91 23.74
N ALA A 523 1.85 -19.74 22.70
CA ALA A 523 0.99 -19.51 21.54
C ALA A 523 -0.49 -19.67 21.92
N SER A 524 -1.31 -18.75 21.46
CA SER A 524 -2.75 -18.75 21.72
C SER A 524 -3.58 -18.71 20.44
N GLU A 525 -2.94 -18.47 19.30
CA GLU A 525 -3.54 -18.45 17.97
C GLU A 525 -3.75 -19.88 17.44
N GLY A 526 -4.33 -20.02 16.26
CA GLY A 526 -4.47 -21.28 15.55
C GLY A 526 -5.34 -22.31 16.31
N ILE A 527 -4.75 -23.46 16.67
CA ILE A 527 -5.47 -24.57 17.33
C ILE A 527 -6.08 -24.13 18.67
N PRO A 528 -5.38 -23.46 19.59
CA PRO A 528 -5.97 -23.00 20.86
C PRO A 528 -7.17 -22.06 20.67
N ALA A 529 -7.08 -21.15 19.74
CA ALA A 529 -8.17 -20.21 19.44
C ALA A 529 -9.43 -20.93 18.92
N GLY A 530 -9.27 -22.11 18.30
CA GLY A 530 -10.35 -22.94 17.81
C GLY A 530 -11.08 -23.76 18.90
N VAL A 531 -10.41 -24.03 20.03
CA VAL A 531 -10.94 -24.86 21.16
C VAL A 531 -10.67 -24.17 22.50
N PRO A 532 -11.32 -23.05 22.82
CA PRO A 532 -11.04 -22.25 24.01
C PRO A 532 -11.20 -23.00 25.35
N SER A 533 -12.01 -24.06 25.38
CA SER A 533 -12.28 -24.87 26.59
C SER A 533 -11.48 -26.16 26.66
N GLY A 534 -10.61 -26.43 25.66
CA GLY A 534 -9.80 -27.64 25.59
C GLY A 534 -8.47 -27.50 26.34
N THR A 535 -7.87 -28.62 26.73
CA THR A 535 -6.45 -28.69 27.07
C THR A 535 -5.69 -29.05 25.80
N ILE A 536 -4.68 -28.25 25.45
CA ILE A 536 -3.95 -28.40 24.20
C ILE A 536 -2.47 -28.56 24.48
N THR A 537 -1.87 -29.47 23.77
CA THR A 537 -0.42 -29.71 23.73
C THR A 537 0.00 -29.51 22.29
N HIS A 538 0.67 -28.41 21.96
CA HIS A 538 0.96 -28.09 20.56
C HIS A 538 2.27 -27.36 20.37
N VAL A 539 2.74 -27.36 19.13
CA VAL A 539 3.90 -26.60 18.64
C VAL A 539 3.46 -25.79 17.43
N ILE A 540 3.91 -24.55 17.37
CA ILE A 540 3.69 -23.69 16.22
C ILE A 540 4.97 -23.48 15.41
N GLY A 541 4.79 -23.03 14.18
CA GLY A 541 5.82 -22.48 13.33
C GLY A 541 5.29 -21.26 12.60
N GLU A 542 6.04 -20.17 12.67
CA GLU A 542 5.69 -18.90 12.04
C GLU A 542 6.93 -18.31 11.37
N SER A 543 6.75 -17.88 10.14
CA SER A 543 7.72 -17.11 9.36
C SER A 543 6.96 -16.44 8.23
N ASP A 544 7.32 -15.24 7.83
CA ASP A 544 6.70 -14.46 6.75
C ASP A 544 5.24 -14.88 6.41
N ASP A 545 5.08 -15.71 5.37
CA ASP A 545 3.81 -16.26 4.89
C ASP A 545 3.47 -17.67 5.41
N ILE A 546 4.27 -18.22 6.34
CA ILE A 546 4.09 -19.58 6.89
C ILE A 546 3.36 -19.49 8.22
N ARG A 547 2.30 -20.28 8.34
CA ARG A 547 1.56 -20.53 9.58
C ARG A 547 1.41 -22.04 9.75
N SER A 548 2.02 -22.59 10.77
CA SER A 548 1.97 -24.03 11.04
C SER A 548 1.58 -24.26 12.48
N ASP A 549 0.69 -25.20 12.73
CA ASP A 549 0.27 -25.59 14.07
C ASP A 549 -0.02 -27.07 14.13
N ALA A 550 0.59 -27.78 15.06
CA ALA A 550 0.38 -29.21 15.23
C ALA A 550 0.31 -29.57 16.71
N GLY A 551 -0.61 -30.46 17.06
CA GLY A 551 -0.75 -30.81 18.46
C GLY A 551 -1.79 -31.89 18.76
N ILE A 552 -1.93 -32.15 20.06
CA ILE A 552 -2.99 -33.00 20.63
C ILE A 552 -3.97 -32.10 21.37
N ILE A 553 -5.22 -32.22 20.97
CA ILE A 553 -6.34 -31.51 21.57
C ILE A 553 -7.11 -32.48 22.45
N TYR A 554 -7.19 -32.20 23.74
CA TYR A 554 -7.97 -32.94 24.72
C TYR A 554 -9.34 -32.27 24.86
N SER A 555 -10.24 -32.58 23.94
CA SER A 555 -11.60 -32.01 23.94
C SER A 555 -12.42 -32.57 25.11
N THR A 556 -13.12 -31.69 25.81
CA THR A 556 -13.94 -32.06 26.99
C THR A 556 -15.09 -32.98 26.65
N ASN A 557 -15.52 -33.02 25.41
CA ASN A 557 -16.79 -33.68 25.03
C ASN A 557 -16.62 -35.04 24.35
N LYS A 558 -15.53 -35.38 23.66
CA LYS A 558 -15.40 -36.62 22.89
C LYS A 558 -13.97 -37.17 22.77
N GLY A 559 -13.15 -37.02 23.80
CA GLY A 559 -11.81 -37.60 23.84
C GLY A 559 -10.75 -36.75 23.08
N ALA A 560 -9.55 -37.32 22.97
CA ALA A 560 -8.41 -36.64 22.38
C ALA A 560 -8.28 -36.93 20.87
N TYR A 561 -7.72 -35.97 20.15
CA TYR A 561 -7.29 -36.15 18.76
C TYR A 561 -6.00 -35.37 18.49
N ALA A 562 -5.23 -35.83 17.53
CA ALA A 562 -4.09 -35.11 16.99
C ALA A 562 -4.51 -34.40 15.70
N LEU A 563 -4.03 -33.17 15.52
CA LEU A 563 -4.18 -32.37 14.33
C LEU A 563 -2.83 -31.75 13.98
N SER A 564 -2.45 -31.82 12.72
CA SER A 564 -1.25 -31.19 12.19
C SER A 564 -1.64 -30.39 10.95
N VAL A 565 -1.33 -29.09 10.95
CA VAL A 565 -1.60 -28.16 9.85
C VAL A 565 -0.31 -27.46 9.50
N LEU A 566 0.14 -27.63 8.27
CA LEU A 566 1.17 -26.82 7.65
C LEU A 566 0.47 -25.94 6.62
N ALA A 567 0.70 -24.63 6.67
CA ALA A 567 0.07 -23.69 5.74
C ALA A 567 1.04 -22.59 5.29
N GLN A 568 0.96 -22.24 4.02
CA GLN A 568 1.69 -21.14 3.40
C GLN A 568 0.72 -20.19 2.71
N GLY A 569 0.83 -18.89 2.96
CA GLY A 569 -0.11 -17.88 2.45
C GLY A 569 -1.46 -17.90 3.17
N ALA A 570 -1.50 -18.38 4.42
CA ALA A 570 -2.70 -18.46 5.26
C ALA A 570 -2.56 -17.62 6.53
N GLU A 571 -3.70 -17.31 7.15
CA GLU A 571 -3.77 -16.60 8.41
C GLU A 571 -4.06 -17.55 9.58
N TRP A 572 -3.75 -17.14 10.81
CA TRP A 572 -4.05 -17.92 12.01
C TRP A 572 -5.56 -18.21 12.19
N ASP A 573 -6.40 -17.27 11.76
CA ASP A 573 -7.86 -17.43 11.79
C ASP A 573 -8.34 -18.55 10.85
N ASP A 574 -7.65 -18.86 9.78
CA ASP A 574 -7.98 -19.98 8.90
C ASP A 574 -7.81 -21.31 9.63
N ILE A 575 -6.69 -21.47 10.35
CA ILE A 575 -6.43 -22.67 11.18
C ILE A 575 -7.48 -22.77 12.29
N LYS A 576 -7.77 -21.68 12.99
CA LYS A 576 -8.82 -21.62 14.01
C LYS A 576 -10.18 -22.07 13.45
N ASN A 577 -10.58 -21.54 12.28
CA ASN A 577 -11.84 -21.88 11.63
C ASN A 577 -11.90 -23.37 11.23
N LEU A 578 -10.77 -23.93 10.77
CA LEU A 578 -10.65 -25.36 10.49
C LEU A 578 -10.91 -26.19 11.75
N VAL A 579 -10.26 -25.85 12.85
CA VAL A 579 -10.40 -26.53 14.14
C VAL A 579 -11.85 -26.50 14.62
N GLN A 580 -12.51 -25.35 14.53
CA GLN A 580 -13.93 -25.22 14.90
C GLN A 580 -14.84 -26.13 14.04
N LYS A 581 -14.58 -26.21 12.74
CA LYS A 581 -15.31 -27.11 11.83
C LYS A 581 -15.06 -28.59 12.17
N ILE A 582 -13.82 -28.95 12.51
CA ILE A 582 -13.46 -30.30 12.96
C ILE A 582 -14.17 -30.65 14.28
N GLU A 583 -14.15 -29.77 15.28
CA GLU A 583 -14.86 -29.96 16.55
C GLU A 583 -16.38 -30.13 16.33
N ALA A 584 -16.97 -29.30 15.49
CA ALA A 584 -18.39 -29.40 15.15
C ALA A 584 -18.75 -30.74 14.47
N LEU A 585 -17.89 -31.22 13.55
CA LEU A 585 -18.12 -32.51 12.87
C LEU A 585 -17.86 -33.69 13.82
N LYS A 586 -16.81 -33.60 14.65
CA LYS A 586 -16.46 -34.61 15.65
C LYS A 586 -17.57 -34.79 16.70
N SER A 587 -18.30 -33.73 17.02
CA SER A 587 -19.41 -33.75 17.98
C SER A 587 -20.67 -34.51 17.48
N LYS A 588 -20.79 -34.77 16.18
CA LYS A 588 -21.92 -35.53 15.63
C LYS A 588 -21.80 -37.03 15.91
N ASP A 589 -22.92 -37.67 16.17
CA ASP A 589 -22.94 -39.13 16.34
C ASP A 589 -22.59 -39.83 15.03
N VAL A 590 -21.77 -40.87 15.12
CA VAL A 590 -21.47 -41.73 13.98
C VAL A 590 -22.73 -42.54 13.64
N PRO A 591 -23.23 -42.49 12.41
CA PRO A 591 -24.38 -43.33 12.00
C PRO A 591 -24.06 -44.79 12.23
N LYS A 592 -25.07 -45.56 12.75
CA LYS A 592 -24.89 -46.99 13.05
C LYS A 592 -24.55 -47.82 11.81
N ASP A 593 -24.86 -47.29 10.62
CA ASP A 593 -24.69 -47.97 9.34
C ASP A 593 -23.39 -47.58 8.60
N ALA A 594 -22.48 -46.85 9.24
CA ALA A 594 -21.22 -46.37 8.66
C ALA A 594 -19.99 -47.22 9.10
N THR A 595 -20.19 -48.47 9.48
CA THR A 595 -19.14 -49.45 9.85
C THR A 595 -18.83 -50.39 8.72
#